data_f9eba28e4b15bb39f1066bc3074a209f
#
_entry.id   f9eba28e4b15bb39f1066bc3074a209f
#
_cell.length_a   1.000
_cell.length_b   1.000
_cell.length_c   1.000
_cell.angle_alpha   90.00
_cell.angle_beta   90.00
_cell.angle_gamma   90.00
#
_symmetry.space_group_name_H-M   'P 1'
#
loop_
_entity.id
_entity.type
_entity.pdbx_description
1 polymer ?
#
loop_
_entity_poly.entity_id
_entity_poly.type
_entity_poly.pdbx_seq_one_letter_code
_entity_poly.pdbx_strand_id
1 'polypeptide(L)'
;MVGASEEAFAIIEPVIQTLAPENGYGRMGPPGSGHFVKMVHNGIEYGMMQAYGEGFEILRSSAEFDLDLHQIAEVWRRGSVVRSWLLDLAAHALEGDPDLSSLRGYAEDSGEGRWTVVEAINTGVPAPVITEALFARFASRQEESFAMKVVAALRREFGGHAVKTE
;
A
#
# COMPACT_ATOMS: atom_id res chain seq x y z
N MET A 1 -7.91 10.72 -14.35
CA MET A 1 -9.29 10.59 -13.83
C MET A 1 -9.85 11.98 -13.66
N VAL A 2 -10.93 12.34 -14.36
CA VAL A 2 -11.50 13.71 -14.38
C VAL A 2 -12.95 13.68 -13.92
N GLY A 3 -13.29 14.55 -12.95
CA GLY A 3 -14.68 14.82 -12.55
C GLY A 3 -15.11 16.17 -13.09
N ALA A 4 -16.04 16.18 -14.08
CA ALA A 4 -16.49 17.39 -14.75
C ALA A 4 -17.88 17.19 -15.36
N SER A 5 -18.56 18.29 -15.74
CA SER A 5 -19.70 18.18 -16.66
C SER A 5 -19.22 17.67 -18.04
N GLU A 6 -20.13 17.21 -18.88
CA GLU A 6 -19.76 16.73 -20.22
C GLU A 6 -19.20 17.85 -21.07
N GLU A 7 -19.80 19.03 -21.01
CA GLU A 7 -19.36 20.21 -21.75
C GLU A 7 -17.94 20.64 -21.31
N ALA A 8 -17.70 20.70 -19.99
CA ALA A 8 -16.41 21.08 -19.48
C ALA A 8 -15.33 20.04 -19.83
N PHE A 9 -15.67 18.74 -19.78
CA PHE A 9 -14.76 17.70 -20.17
C PHE A 9 -14.38 17.80 -21.67
N ALA A 10 -15.35 18.01 -22.56
CA ALA A 10 -15.10 18.16 -23.98
C ALA A 10 -14.17 19.34 -24.31
N ILE A 11 -14.21 20.41 -23.52
CA ILE A 11 -13.31 21.56 -23.72
C ILE A 11 -11.86 21.21 -23.35
N ILE A 12 -11.65 20.47 -22.25
CA ILE A 12 -10.30 20.17 -21.75
C ILE A 12 -9.71 18.88 -22.30
N GLU A 13 -10.50 18.01 -22.89
CA GLU A 13 -10.06 16.69 -23.37
C GLU A 13 -8.89 16.76 -24.33
N PRO A 14 -8.80 17.69 -25.33
CA PRO A 14 -7.64 17.79 -26.21
C PRO A 14 -6.32 18.05 -25.47
N VAL A 15 -6.37 18.78 -24.35
CA VAL A 15 -5.20 19.02 -23.50
C VAL A 15 -4.83 17.76 -22.72
N ILE A 16 -5.83 17.06 -22.16
CA ILE A 16 -5.61 15.82 -21.40
C ILE A 16 -4.99 14.74 -22.32
N GLN A 17 -5.44 14.63 -23.57
CA GLN A 17 -4.89 13.70 -24.56
C GLN A 17 -3.39 13.88 -24.78
N THR A 18 -2.86 15.11 -24.66
CA THR A 18 -1.43 15.37 -24.82
C THR A 18 -0.60 15.03 -23.59
N LEU A 19 -1.24 14.91 -22.41
CA LEU A 19 -0.58 14.68 -21.12
C LEU A 19 -0.68 13.24 -20.64
N ALA A 20 -1.71 12.51 -21.05
CA ALA A 20 -1.96 11.15 -20.61
C ALA A 20 -1.47 10.13 -21.63
N PRO A 21 -1.05 8.93 -21.20
CA PRO A 21 -0.79 7.84 -22.13
C PRO A 21 -2.08 7.42 -22.85
N GLU A 22 -1.91 6.75 -23.98
CA GLU A 22 -3.05 6.22 -24.75
C GLU A 22 -3.98 5.39 -23.84
N ASN A 23 -5.28 5.66 -23.90
CA ASN A 23 -6.32 5.05 -23.04
C ASN A 23 -6.11 5.26 -21.52
N GLY A 24 -5.20 6.17 -21.11
CA GLY A 24 -4.87 6.41 -19.70
C GLY A 24 -5.66 7.53 -19.04
N TYR A 25 -6.72 8.06 -19.67
CA TYR A 25 -7.57 9.10 -19.10
C TYR A 25 -9.06 8.83 -19.33
N GLY A 26 -9.90 9.52 -18.57
CA GLY A 26 -11.34 9.47 -18.78
C GLY A 26 -12.11 10.36 -17.83
N ARG A 27 -13.35 10.68 -18.21
CA ARG A 27 -14.33 11.33 -17.34
C ARG A 27 -14.95 10.30 -16.42
N MET A 28 -14.80 10.46 -15.11
CA MET A 28 -15.32 9.55 -14.07
C MET A 28 -16.75 9.86 -13.65
N GLY A 29 -17.25 11.08 -13.93
CA GLY A 29 -18.57 11.55 -13.54
C GLY A 29 -18.58 13.06 -13.29
N PRO A 30 -19.54 13.57 -12.48
CA PRO A 30 -19.68 15.00 -12.17
C PRO A 30 -18.46 15.54 -11.39
N PRO A 31 -18.40 16.88 -11.18
CA PRO A 31 -17.32 17.48 -10.38
C PRO A 31 -17.13 16.78 -9.03
N GLY A 32 -15.87 16.49 -8.68
CA GLY A 32 -15.49 15.72 -7.48
C GLY A 32 -15.25 14.24 -7.72
N SER A 33 -15.93 13.59 -8.70
CA SER A 33 -15.81 12.15 -8.94
C SER A 33 -14.40 11.70 -9.29
N GLY A 34 -13.62 12.51 -10.00
CA GLY A 34 -12.24 12.19 -10.34
C GLY A 34 -11.35 12.08 -9.09
N HIS A 35 -11.50 12.98 -8.14
CA HIS A 35 -10.80 12.92 -6.84
C HIS A 35 -11.25 11.72 -6.01
N PHE A 36 -12.55 11.44 -5.98
CA PHE A 36 -13.09 10.28 -5.27
C PHE A 36 -12.52 8.97 -5.82
N VAL A 37 -12.54 8.79 -7.14
CA VAL A 37 -11.98 7.59 -7.80
C VAL A 37 -10.47 7.50 -7.54
N LYS A 38 -9.73 8.61 -7.59
CA LYS A 38 -8.29 8.62 -7.30
C LYS A 38 -7.99 8.29 -5.84
N MET A 39 -8.79 8.76 -4.90
CA MET A 39 -8.68 8.41 -3.49
C MET A 39 -8.81 6.88 -3.28
N VAL A 40 -9.84 6.27 -3.85
CA VAL A 40 -10.06 4.81 -3.75
C VAL A 40 -8.91 4.04 -4.44
N HIS A 41 -8.45 4.52 -5.61
CA HIS A 41 -7.28 3.94 -6.27
C HIS A 41 -6.06 3.91 -5.32
N ASN A 42 -5.80 4.98 -4.60
CA ASN A 42 -4.68 5.02 -3.65
C ASN A 42 -4.90 4.07 -2.46
N GLY A 43 -6.13 3.89 -2.00
CA GLY A 43 -6.43 2.86 -1.01
C GLY A 43 -6.10 1.45 -1.49
N ILE A 44 -6.44 1.11 -2.74
CA ILE A 44 -6.07 -0.16 -3.37
C ILE A 44 -4.54 -0.29 -3.47
N GLU A 45 -3.85 0.79 -3.87
CA GLU A 45 -2.39 0.84 -3.95
C GLU A 45 -1.73 0.52 -2.60
N TYR A 46 -2.25 1.04 -1.48
CA TYR A 46 -1.78 0.69 -0.13
C TYR A 46 -1.87 -0.81 0.13
N GLY A 47 -3.00 -1.43 -0.17
CA GLY A 47 -3.18 -2.87 -0.01
C GLY A 47 -2.22 -3.70 -0.87
N MET A 48 -2.01 -3.29 -2.12
CA MET A 48 -1.06 -3.95 -3.04
C MET A 48 0.38 -3.84 -2.52
N MET A 49 0.82 -2.65 -2.09
CA MET A 49 2.16 -2.44 -1.54
C MET A 49 2.39 -3.27 -0.29
N GLN A 50 1.40 -3.33 0.61
CA GLN A 50 1.48 -4.13 1.81
C GLN A 50 1.58 -5.63 1.50
N ALA A 51 0.77 -6.14 0.56
CA ALA A 51 0.82 -7.54 0.15
C ALA A 51 2.17 -7.92 -0.49
N TYR A 52 2.76 -7.04 -1.30
CA TYR A 52 4.12 -7.25 -1.81
C TYR A 52 5.15 -7.25 -0.68
N GLY A 53 5.08 -6.29 0.24
CA GLY A 53 6.00 -6.21 1.38
C GLY A 53 6.00 -7.49 2.21
N GLU A 54 4.82 -7.95 2.61
CA GLU A 54 4.65 -9.19 3.37
C GLU A 54 5.12 -10.42 2.58
N GLY A 55 4.78 -10.50 1.29
CA GLY A 55 5.20 -11.60 0.43
C GLY A 55 6.73 -11.69 0.29
N PHE A 56 7.40 -10.58 0.03
CA PHE A 56 8.86 -10.54 -0.05
C PHE A 56 9.53 -10.79 1.31
N GLU A 57 8.95 -10.35 2.42
CA GLU A 57 9.45 -10.65 3.75
C GLU A 57 9.36 -12.15 4.07
N ILE A 58 8.25 -12.81 3.71
CA ILE A 58 8.09 -14.28 3.85
C ILE A 58 9.17 -15.00 3.05
N LEU A 59 9.38 -14.62 1.78
CA LEU A 59 10.41 -15.23 0.93
C LEU A 59 11.81 -15.06 1.53
N ARG A 60 12.14 -13.84 1.98
CA ARG A 60 13.43 -13.53 2.62
C ARG A 60 13.65 -14.30 3.92
N SER A 61 12.58 -14.56 4.67
CA SER A 61 12.64 -15.24 5.98
C SER A 61 12.79 -16.77 5.86
N SER A 62 12.82 -17.33 4.65
CA SER A 62 13.01 -18.74 4.44
C SER A 62 14.40 -19.18 4.93
N ALA A 63 14.42 -20.15 5.86
CA ALA A 63 15.67 -20.75 6.33
C ALA A 63 16.13 -21.92 5.43
N GLU A 64 15.27 -22.37 4.53
CA GLU A 64 15.51 -23.55 3.68
C GLU A 64 16.10 -23.16 2.32
N PHE A 65 15.72 -21.97 1.82
CA PHE A 65 16.07 -21.53 0.47
C PHE A 65 16.86 -20.22 0.52
N ASP A 66 17.95 -20.16 -0.22
CA ASP A 66 18.70 -18.91 -0.49
C ASP A 66 18.08 -18.25 -1.74
N LEU A 67 17.06 -17.42 -1.53
CA LEU A 67 16.23 -16.88 -2.59
C LEU A 67 16.73 -15.51 -3.06
N ASP A 68 16.96 -15.37 -4.35
CA ASP A 68 17.19 -14.08 -5.02
C ASP A 68 15.84 -13.37 -5.25
N LEU A 69 15.53 -12.39 -4.40
CA LEU A 69 14.27 -11.64 -4.44
C LEU A 69 14.14 -10.79 -5.71
N HIS A 70 15.27 -10.25 -6.23
CA HIS A 70 15.26 -9.52 -7.49
C HIS A 70 14.88 -10.46 -8.66
N GLN A 71 15.50 -11.63 -8.74
CA GLN A 71 15.18 -12.62 -9.77
C GLN A 71 13.70 -13.04 -9.71
N ILE A 72 13.17 -13.26 -8.50
CA ILE A 72 11.76 -13.59 -8.30
C ILE A 72 10.85 -12.47 -8.81
N ALA A 73 11.14 -11.22 -8.46
CA ALA A 73 10.39 -10.06 -8.94
C ALA A 73 10.43 -9.97 -10.47
N GLU A 74 11.60 -10.18 -11.10
CA GLU A 74 11.77 -10.20 -12.56
C GLU A 74 10.93 -11.27 -13.25
N VAL A 75 10.84 -12.47 -12.68
CA VAL A 75 9.97 -13.54 -13.20
C VAL A 75 8.50 -13.17 -13.06
N TRP A 76 8.10 -12.69 -11.89
CA TRP A 76 6.70 -12.38 -11.61
C TRP A 76 6.15 -11.23 -12.44
N ARG A 77 6.94 -10.15 -12.66
CA ARG A 77 6.49 -9.01 -13.47
C ARG A 77 6.22 -9.35 -14.93
N ARG A 78 6.79 -10.45 -15.44
CA ARG A 78 6.68 -10.89 -16.83
C ARG A 78 5.73 -12.07 -17.01
N GLY A 79 5.72 -13.02 -16.09
CA GLY A 79 5.10 -14.33 -16.25
C GLY A 79 4.08 -14.72 -15.19
N SER A 80 3.58 -13.79 -14.36
CA SER A 80 2.62 -14.10 -13.31
C SER A 80 1.42 -13.16 -13.28
N VAL A 81 0.38 -13.54 -12.53
CA VAL A 81 -0.84 -12.75 -12.36
C VAL A 81 -0.65 -11.53 -11.47
N VAL A 82 0.38 -11.50 -10.61
CA VAL A 82 0.66 -10.37 -9.70
C VAL A 82 1.44 -9.23 -10.37
N ARG A 83 1.63 -9.27 -11.68
CA ARG A 83 2.32 -8.20 -12.41
C ARG A 83 1.60 -6.86 -12.25
N SER A 84 2.36 -5.81 -12.00
CA SER A 84 1.88 -4.44 -11.88
C SER A 84 3.05 -3.46 -12.03
N TRP A 85 2.76 -2.19 -12.22
CA TRP A 85 3.81 -1.16 -12.16
C TRP A 85 4.49 -1.12 -10.79
N LEU A 86 3.77 -1.38 -9.69
CA LEU A 86 4.38 -1.48 -8.35
C LEU A 86 5.41 -2.61 -8.28
N LEU A 87 5.15 -3.74 -8.91
CA LEU A 87 6.13 -4.84 -8.97
C LEU A 87 7.33 -4.50 -9.84
N ASP A 88 7.15 -3.74 -10.93
CA ASP A 88 8.26 -3.22 -11.74
C ASP A 88 9.18 -2.33 -10.89
N LEU A 89 8.60 -1.46 -10.06
CA LEU A 89 9.35 -0.60 -9.15
C LEU A 89 10.04 -1.39 -8.04
N ALA A 90 9.40 -2.43 -7.49
CA ALA A 90 10.00 -3.32 -6.51
C ALA A 90 11.22 -4.08 -7.10
N ALA A 91 11.09 -4.62 -8.32
CA ALA A 91 12.21 -5.27 -9.02
C ALA A 91 13.38 -4.31 -9.20
N HIS A 92 13.13 -3.07 -9.60
CA HIS A 92 14.17 -2.05 -9.76
C HIS A 92 14.85 -1.68 -8.42
N ALA A 93 14.09 -1.57 -7.33
CA ALA A 93 14.65 -1.30 -6.01
C ALA A 93 15.57 -2.44 -5.54
N LEU A 94 15.14 -3.70 -5.73
CA LEU A 94 15.91 -4.89 -5.36
C LEU A 94 17.15 -5.12 -6.24
N GLU A 95 17.18 -4.60 -7.47
CA GLU A 95 18.36 -4.61 -8.35
C GLU A 95 19.50 -3.77 -7.74
N GLY A 96 19.18 -2.59 -7.21
CA GLY A 96 20.15 -1.67 -6.65
C GLY A 96 20.56 -1.98 -5.21
N ASP A 97 19.65 -2.53 -4.39
CA ASP A 97 19.87 -2.88 -2.99
C ASP A 97 19.05 -4.14 -2.63
N PRO A 98 19.59 -5.35 -2.86
CA PRO A 98 18.86 -6.61 -2.68
C PRO A 98 18.28 -6.82 -1.28
N ASP A 99 18.90 -6.25 -0.28
CA ASP A 99 18.46 -6.33 1.13
C ASP A 99 17.66 -5.11 1.59
N LEU A 100 17.51 -4.09 0.75
CA LEU A 100 16.97 -2.78 1.10
C LEU A 100 17.62 -2.20 2.36
N SER A 101 18.91 -2.47 2.54
CA SER A 101 19.69 -2.14 3.73
C SER A 101 19.88 -0.63 3.92
N SER A 102 19.76 0.13 2.85
CA SER A 102 19.80 1.60 2.86
C SER A 102 18.53 2.25 3.41
N LEU A 103 17.45 1.49 3.58
CA LEU A 103 16.13 1.99 3.98
C LEU A 103 15.80 1.61 5.43
N ARG A 104 15.03 2.46 6.09
CA ARG A 104 14.36 2.12 7.35
C ARG A 104 12.96 1.59 7.05
N GLY A 105 12.48 0.62 7.84
CA GLY A 105 11.10 0.13 7.81
C GLY A 105 10.10 1.16 8.36
N TYR A 106 10.03 2.33 7.73
CA TYR A 106 9.21 3.47 8.12
C TYR A 106 8.44 3.98 6.91
N ALA A 107 7.11 3.94 6.95
CA ALA A 107 6.25 4.35 5.85
C ALA A 107 5.26 5.43 6.29
N GLU A 108 5.33 6.59 5.66
CA GLU A 108 4.31 7.64 5.82
C GLU A 108 3.08 7.34 4.97
N ASP A 109 1.97 7.96 5.34
CA ASP A 109 0.77 8.01 4.52
C ASP A 109 0.52 9.46 4.06
N SER A 110 0.01 9.62 2.85
CA SER A 110 -0.28 10.92 2.22
C SER A 110 -1.73 11.39 2.45
N GLY A 111 -2.52 10.64 3.23
CA GLY A 111 -3.90 10.95 3.58
C GLY A 111 -4.95 10.17 2.81
N GLU A 112 -4.71 9.80 1.56
CA GLU A 112 -5.71 9.13 0.71
C GLU A 112 -6.13 7.75 1.26
N GLY A 113 -5.20 7.01 1.87
CA GLY A 113 -5.51 5.76 2.56
C GLY A 113 -6.48 5.98 3.72
N ARG A 114 -6.28 7.04 4.51
CA ARG A 114 -7.19 7.42 5.60
C ARG A 114 -8.57 7.79 5.07
N TRP A 115 -8.62 8.63 4.05
CA TRP A 115 -9.90 9.07 3.46
C TRP A 115 -10.68 7.90 2.88
N THR A 116 -9.99 6.92 2.24
CA THR A 116 -10.61 5.70 1.73
C THR A 116 -11.22 4.87 2.86
N VAL A 117 -10.51 4.70 3.98
CA VAL A 117 -11.03 3.97 5.15
C VAL A 117 -12.21 4.70 5.78
N VAL A 118 -12.14 6.02 5.92
CA VAL A 118 -13.27 6.84 6.42
C VAL A 118 -14.48 6.71 5.51
N GLU A 119 -14.30 6.74 4.20
CA GLU A 119 -15.39 6.57 3.24
C GLU A 119 -16.00 5.17 3.32
N ALA A 120 -15.19 4.13 3.49
CA ALA A 120 -15.68 2.78 3.72
C ALA A 120 -16.56 2.69 4.98
N ILE A 121 -16.18 3.39 6.06
CA ILE A 121 -16.99 3.49 7.28
C ILE A 121 -18.31 4.22 7.00
N ASN A 122 -18.25 5.39 6.34
CA ASN A 122 -19.42 6.22 6.04
C ASN A 122 -20.45 5.49 5.17
N THR A 123 -19.98 4.67 4.24
CA THR A 123 -20.81 3.90 3.31
C THR A 123 -21.18 2.50 3.79
N GLY A 124 -20.61 2.06 4.94
CA GLY A 124 -20.84 0.73 5.49
C GLY A 124 -20.19 -0.40 4.66
N VAL A 125 -19.16 -0.08 3.87
CA VAL A 125 -18.44 -1.06 3.04
C VAL A 125 -17.28 -1.67 3.81
N PRO A 126 -17.21 -3.00 3.97
CA PRO A 126 -16.06 -3.65 4.59
C PRO A 126 -14.78 -3.47 3.73
N ALA A 127 -13.72 -2.92 4.29
CA ALA A 127 -12.45 -2.72 3.60
C ALA A 127 -11.25 -3.20 4.47
N PRO A 128 -11.21 -4.48 4.91
CA PRO A 128 -10.18 -4.95 5.85
C PRO A 128 -8.76 -4.81 5.28
N VAL A 129 -8.52 -5.21 4.03
CA VAL A 129 -7.19 -5.16 3.42
C VAL A 129 -6.62 -3.73 3.38
N ILE A 130 -7.43 -2.75 2.97
CA ILE A 130 -7.01 -1.34 2.89
C ILE A 130 -6.77 -0.78 4.30
N THR A 131 -7.63 -1.15 5.25
CA THR A 131 -7.53 -0.71 6.65
C THR A 131 -6.26 -1.24 7.30
N GLU A 132 -5.98 -2.54 7.16
CA GLU A 132 -4.77 -3.16 7.71
C GLU A 132 -3.50 -2.60 7.07
N ALA A 133 -3.48 -2.36 5.76
CA ALA A 133 -2.36 -1.72 5.08
C ALA A 133 -2.08 -0.30 5.61
N LEU A 134 -3.13 0.47 5.92
CA LEU A 134 -2.98 1.77 6.57
C LEU A 134 -2.41 1.63 8.00
N PHE A 135 -2.92 0.67 8.78
CA PHE A 135 -2.47 0.44 10.16
C PHE A 135 -1.05 -0.11 10.23
N ALA A 136 -0.62 -0.91 9.26
CA ALA A 136 0.78 -1.33 9.12
C ALA A 136 1.71 -0.11 8.97
N ARG A 137 1.32 0.90 8.19
CA ARG A 137 2.08 2.17 8.11
C ARG A 137 2.11 2.91 9.45
N PHE A 138 1.01 2.92 10.20
CA PHE A 138 1.01 3.52 11.54
C PHE A 138 1.95 2.78 12.48
N ALA A 139 1.92 1.43 12.46
CA ALA A 139 2.79 0.60 13.27
C ALA A 139 4.27 0.81 12.93
N SER A 140 4.62 0.95 11.63
CA SER A 140 5.99 1.18 11.18
C SER A 140 6.65 2.46 11.73
N ARG A 141 5.83 3.40 12.23
CA ARG A 141 6.30 4.68 12.79
C ARG A 141 6.41 4.68 14.32
N GLN A 142 5.96 3.59 14.98
CA GLN A 142 6.04 3.45 16.43
C GLN A 142 7.36 2.77 16.80
N GLU A 143 8.22 3.45 17.54
CA GLU A 143 9.41 2.83 18.11
C GLU A 143 9.05 1.88 19.24
N GLU A 144 7.99 2.23 20.01
CA GLU A 144 7.42 1.43 21.09
C GLU A 144 5.89 1.53 21.11
N SER A 145 5.21 0.40 21.28
CA SER A 145 3.76 0.35 21.34
C SER A 145 3.26 0.29 22.78
N PHE A 146 2.62 1.35 23.27
CA PHE A 146 1.96 1.34 24.60
C PHE A 146 0.87 0.26 24.68
N ALA A 147 0.15 -0.01 23.59
CA ALA A 147 -0.83 -1.10 23.55
C ALA A 147 -0.18 -2.45 23.81
N MET A 148 0.98 -2.73 23.23
CA MET A 148 1.72 -3.97 23.50
C MET A 148 2.29 -4.01 24.92
N LYS A 149 2.66 -2.86 25.52
CA LYS A 149 3.02 -2.80 26.94
C LYS A 149 1.86 -3.17 27.83
N VAL A 150 0.64 -2.70 27.54
CA VAL A 150 -0.57 -3.11 28.27
C VAL A 150 -0.82 -4.61 28.14
N VAL A 151 -0.71 -5.18 26.95
CA VAL A 151 -0.86 -6.62 26.72
C VAL A 151 0.18 -7.41 27.53
N ALA A 152 1.44 -7.00 27.51
CA ALA A 152 2.52 -7.64 28.29
C ALA A 152 2.24 -7.56 29.81
N ALA A 153 1.81 -6.39 30.30
CA ALA A 153 1.46 -6.21 31.71
C ALA A 153 0.29 -7.12 32.12
N LEU A 154 -0.77 -7.18 31.32
CA LEU A 154 -1.92 -8.06 31.60
C LEU A 154 -1.51 -9.54 31.62
N ARG A 155 -0.66 -9.99 30.70
CA ARG A 155 -0.16 -11.37 30.69
C ARG A 155 0.68 -11.68 31.93
N ARG A 156 1.46 -10.72 32.42
CA ARG A 156 2.21 -10.88 33.67
C ARG A 156 1.26 -10.99 34.86
N GLU A 157 0.31 -10.09 34.99
CA GLU A 157 -0.56 -10.01 36.16
C GLU A 157 -1.51 -11.22 36.27
N PHE A 158 -2.09 -11.69 35.16
CA PHE A 158 -3.03 -12.80 35.24
C PHE A 158 -2.40 -14.18 35.09
N GLY A 159 -1.28 -14.30 34.38
CA GLY A 159 -0.65 -15.59 34.04
C GLY A 159 0.78 -15.77 34.56
N GLY A 160 1.35 -14.78 35.25
CA GLY A 160 2.75 -14.82 35.72
C GLY A 160 3.79 -14.93 34.58
N HIS A 161 3.43 -14.57 33.34
CA HIS A 161 4.34 -14.67 32.20
C HIS A 161 5.49 -13.67 32.32
N ALA A 162 6.69 -14.11 31.99
CA ALA A 162 7.87 -13.23 31.95
C ALA A 162 7.64 -12.10 30.91
N VAL A 163 8.06 -10.88 31.30
CA VAL A 163 8.08 -9.71 30.40
C VAL A 163 9.52 -9.31 30.16
N LYS A 164 9.80 -8.74 28.99
CA LYS A 164 11.10 -8.10 28.72
C LYS A 164 11.07 -6.70 29.33
N THR A 165 12.10 -6.36 30.07
CA THR A 165 12.41 -5.02 30.55
C THR A 165 13.61 -4.48 29.79
N GLU A 166 13.82 -3.16 29.78
CA GLU A 166 15.01 -2.53 29.19
C GLU A 166 16.31 -3.09 29.76
#